data_27cbccf94d105ee3446717c9cdb3eb5d
#
_entry.id   27cbccf94d105ee3446717c9cdb3eb5d
#
_cell.length_a   1.000
_cell.length_b   1.000
_cell.length_c   1.000
_cell.angle_alpha   90.00
_cell.angle_beta   90.00
_cell.angle_gamma   90.00
#
_symmetry.space_group_name_H-M   'P 1'
#
loop_
_entity.id
_entity.type
_entity.pdbx_description
1 polymer ?
#
loop_
_entity_poly.entity_id
_entity_poly.type
_entity_poly.pdbx_seq_one_letter_code
_entity_poly.pdbx_strand_id
1 'polypeptide(L)'
;MSSLGSPSPFFLAGKEKAFQVERSLRINKPDNPQLYRTGSNNANTFTVSFWMKLGRLYTSYRVLFASYSDGLTLNNDHRLRFNDEGDGSFYSTAKFRDPTAWYHIVMAVNTSGTTVYVNNVTHITSSSKFNLSSVSGAIRHFWQAGDPAEFAFDGYGAEVALIDGQALTPSSFAETDPLTGQWIPKDLSELTFGSNGHYLKFTDSTNLGKDFSGNNNNFTVANFSVAAGAGNDSLEDTPTNNFCILNPLDKMGTVTLSEGNLKVVINGDNASLVTGSFGVSSGKWYYEAVADTVGEGFVGWIRKDVSSYTGYPYQQNGSLIFYRGGSLYKDGAGGQSYGSSYVNGDIIGCAINLDDNEVTFYKNNSSQGTVSITAGTYNPNTTTGGGSATYTFNFGQRAFSYTPPTGFKALCSANLPDPTILLPNKHFDTLLW
;
A
#
# COMPACT_ATOMS: atom_id res chain seq x y z
N MET A 1 22.12 -61.44 -7.80
CA MET A 1 21.04 -60.49 -8.17
C MET A 1 20.87 -59.50 -7.04
N SER A 2 21.44 -58.34 -7.13
CA SER A 2 21.39 -57.32 -6.10
C SER A 2 20.14 -56.47 -6.34
N SER A 3 19.28 -56.41 -5.31
CA SER A 3 18.10 -55.55 -5.29
C SER A 3 18.51 -54.10 -5.19
N LEU A 4 18.18 -53.33 -6.19
CA LEU A 4 18.26 -51.86 -6.16
C LEU A 4 17.23 -51.33 -5.16
N GLY A 5 17.70 -50.74 -4.07
CA GLY A 5 16.87 -50.06 -3.11
C GLY A 5 16.12 -48.89 -3.76
N SER A 6 14.81 -48.79 -3.53
CA SER A 6 13.99 -47.63 -3.86
C SER A 6 14.58 -46.38 -3.25
N PRO A 7 14.65 -45.24 -4.01
CA PRO A 7 15.03 -43.98 -3.41
C PRO A 7 13.97 -43.57 -2.39
N SER A 8 14.39 -43.29 -1.17
CA SER A 8 13.54 -42.69 -0.14
C SER A 8 12.92 -41.42 -0.66
N PRO A 9 11.62 -41.19 -0.43
CA PRO A 9 11.04 -39.88 -0.78
C PRO A 9 11.76 -38.84 0.07
N PHE A 10 12.37 -37.89 -0.61
CA PHE A 10 12.87 -36.66 -0.02
C PHE A 10 11.64 -35.94 0.57
N PHE A 11 11.41 -36.04 1.85
CA PHE A 11 10.50 -35.14 2.54
C PHE A 11 11.14 -33.75 2.45
N LEU A 12 10.62 -32.92 1.56
CA LEU A 12 10.74 -31.48 1.69
C LEU A 12 10.13 -31.14 3.06
N ALA A 13 10.99 -30.86 4.03
CA ALA A 13 10.56 -30.32 5.31
C ALA A 13 9.61 -29.18 5.00
N GLY A 14 8.40 -29.22 5.54
CA GLY A 14 7.40 -28.21 5.28
C GLY A 14 8.02 -26.84 5.56
N LYS A 15 8.01 -26.00 4.55
CA LYS A 15 8.52 -24.63 4.63
C LYS A 15 7.77 -23.96 5.78
N GLU A 16 8.48 -23.58 6.85
CA GLU A 16 7.84 -22.73 7.86
C GLU A 16 7.31 -21.52 7.12
N LYS A 17 6.02 -21.26 7.30
CA LYS A 17 5.37 -20.11 6.66
C LYS A 17 6.04 -18.85 7.22
N ALA A 18 6.65 -18.05 6.36
CA ALA A 18 7.24 -16.77 6.77
C ALA A 18 6.22 -15.94 7.56
N PHE A 19 6.70 -15.16 8.52
CA PHE A 19 5.85 -14.28 9.32
C PHE A 19 4.93 -13.46 8.41
N GLN A 20 3.66 -13.36 8.79
CA GLN A 20 2.66 -12.61 8.03
C GLN A 20 2.16 -11.45 8.86
N VAL A 21 2.28 -10.24 8.30
CA VAL A 21 1.65 -9.05 8.86
C VAL A 21 0.16 -9.09 8.51
N GLU A 22 -0.69 -9.04 9.53
CA GLU A 22 -2.13 -9.20 9.35
C GLU A 22 -2.81 -7.91 8.89
N ARG A 23 -2.37 -6.76 9.43
CA ARG A 23 -3.02 -5.48 9.20
C ARG A 23 -2.02 -4.35 9.03
N SER A 24 -2.43 -3.36 8.25
CA SER A 24 -1.85 -2.02 8.23
C SER A 24 -2.90 -0.97 8.60
N LEU A 25 -2.43 0.19 9.01
CA LEU A 25 -3.26 1.37 9.23
C LEU A 25 -3.18 2.27 8.00
N ARG A 26 -4.31 2.53 7.35
CA ARG A 26 -4.43 3.56 6.32
C ARG A 26 -4.52 4.93 6.98
N ILE A 27 -3.66 5.84 6.58
CA ILE A 27 -3.62 7.22 7.06
C ILE A 27 -4.11 8.10 5.91
N ASN A 28 -5.31 8.67 6.06
CA ASN A 28 -5.90 9.57 5.07
C ASN A 28 -5.80 11.01 5.59
N LYS A 29 -4.89 11.79 5.02
CA LYS A 29 -4.62 13.16 5.49
C LYS A 29 -5.88 14.05 5.63
N PRO A 30 -6.85 14.06 4.68
CA PRO A 30 -8.07 14.87 4.81
C PRO A 30 -8.90 14.62 6.07
N ASP A 31 -8.81 13.44 6.67
CA ASP A 31 -9.56 13.08 7.88
C ASP A 31 -8.92 13.60 9.17
N ASN A 32 -7.74 14.23 9.05
CA ASN A 32 -6.94 14.69 10.20
C ASN A 32 -6.66 13.54 11.19
N PRO A 33 -6.04 12.43 10.77
CA PRO A 33 -5.80 11.26 11.59
C PRO A 33 -4.77 11.55 12.67
N GLN A 34 -4.97 10.97 13.87
CA GLN A 34 -4.07 11.16 15.00
C GLN A 34 -3.71 9.82 15.64
N LEU A 35 -2.40 9.58 15.80
CA LEU A 35 -1.84 8.41 16.46
C LEU A 35 -0.71 8.88 17.40
N TYR A 36 -1.00 9.00 18.68
CA TYR A 36 -0.07 9.56 19.67
C TYR A 36 -0.21 8.94 21.05
N ARG A 37 0.86 9.02 21.82
CA ARG A 37 0.89 8.67 23.25
C ARG A 37 1.58 9.77 24.03
N THR A 38 0.92 10.23 25.09
CA THR A 38 1.54 11.12 26.10
C THR A 38 2.23 10.27 27.15
N GLY A 39 3.43 10.64 27.56
CA GLY A 39 4.17 9.94 28.59
C GLY A 39 5.58 10.52 28.74
N SER A 40 6.21 10.27 29.88
CA SER A 40 7.59 10.69 30.11
C SER A 40 8.56 9.66 29.53
N ASN A 41 9.26 10.04 28.47
CA ASN A 41 10.34 9.23 27.93
C ASN A 41 11.59 10.13 27.84
N ASN A 42 12.58 9.87 28.69
CA ASN A 42 13.92 10.46 28.58
C ASN A 42 14.90 9.40 28.05
N ALA A 43 14.57 8.78 26.92
CA ALA A 43 15.47 7.80 26.33
C ALA A 43 16.51 8.49 25.44
N ASN A 44 17.79 8.32 25.78
CA ASN A 44 18.93 8.74 24.95
C ASN A 44 19.42 7.60 24.04
N THR A 45 18.86 6.43 24.19
CA THR A 45 19.14 5.24 23.39
C THR A 45 17.82 4.54 23.10
N PHE A 46 17.48 4.41 21.85
CA PHE A 46 16.23 3.74 21.42
C PHE A 46 16.28 3.41 19.94
N THR A 47 15.32 2.60 19.50
CA THR A 47 15.10 2.33 18.08
C THR A 47 13.63 2.50 17.74
N VAL A 48 13.34 3.17 16.65
CA VAL A 48 12.02 3.18 16.02
C VAL A 48 12.07 2.38 14.73
N SER A 49 11.13 1.48 14.55
CA SER A 49 10.99 0.67 13.35
C SER A 49 9.54 0.67 12.89
N PHE A 50 9.30 0.85 11.60
CA PHE A 50 7.97 0.74 11.00
C PHE A 50 8.07 0.48 9.50
N TRP A 51 7.01 -0.06 8.96
CA TRP A 51 6.80 -0.15 7.52
C TRP A 51 5.86 0.96 7.06
N MET A 52 6.16 1.55 5.91
CA MET A 52 5.30 2.56 5.29
C MET A 52 5.12 2.31 3.80
N LYS A 53 3.95 2.71 3.27
CA LYS A 53 3.65 2.77 1.84
C LYS A 53 3.03 4.14 1.56
N LEU A 54 3.50 4.82 0.50
CA LEU A 54 3.07 6.18 0.19
C LEU A 54 1.69 6.17 -0.45
N GLY A 55 0.81 7.10 -0.07
CA GLY A 55 -0.44 7.35 -0.76
C GLY A 55 -0.27 8.31 -1.94
N ARG A 56 0.72 9.18 -1.89
CA ARG A 56 1.01 10.15 -2.97
C ARG A 56 2.41 10.73 -2.87
N LEU A 57 2.83 11.44 -3.91
CA LEU A 57 4.01 12.29 -3.86
C LEU A 57 3.64 13.65 -3.25
N TYR A 58 4.47 14.15 -2.35
CA TYR A 58 4.18 15.32 -1.54
C TYR A 58 4.87 16.59 -2.06
N THR A 59 4.21 17.71 -1.86
CA THR A 59 4.74 19.08 -2.14
C THR A 59 5.21 19.79 -0.87
N SER A 60 4.98 19.19 0.33
CA SER A 60 5.49 19.65 1.62
C SER A 60 5.95 18.44 2.43
N TYR A 61 6.71 18.64 3.51
CA TYR A 61 7.18 17.51 4.32
C TYR A 61 6.03 16.80 5.04
N ARG A 62 6.25 15.52 5.40
CA ARG A 62 5.31 14.65 6.11
C ARG A 62 6.00 14.03 7.29
N VAL A 63 5.35 14.07 8.45
CA VAL A 63 5.89 13.46 9.66
C VAL A 63 5.68 11.96 9.61
N LEU A 64 6.76 11.21 9.84
CA LEU A 64 6.74 9.77 9.98
C LEU A 64 6.83 9.36 11.45
N PHE A 65 7.70 10.03 12.19
CA PHE A 65 7.87 9.86 13.62
C PHE A 65 8.30 11.18 14.23
N ALA A 66 7.71 11.58 15.35
CA ALA A 66 8.07 12.82 16.03
C ALA A 66 7.92 12.74 17.54
N SER A 67 8.78 13.49 18.23
CA SER A 67 8.64 13.86 19.64
C SER A 67 8.95 15.36 19.75
N TYR A 68 7.95 16.16 20.06
CA TYR A 68 8.03 17.63 20.08
C TYR A 68 8.44 18.18 18.69
N SER A 69 9.57 18.88 18.59
CA SER A 69 10.10 19.51 17.35
C SER A 69 11.03 18.60 16.55
N ASP A 70 11.55 17.57 17.20
CA ASP A 70 12.46 16.62 16.56
C ASP A 70 11.71 15.50 15.88
N GLY A 71 12.27 14.99 14.79
CA GLY A 71 11.58 13.92 14.10
C GLY A 71 12.22 13.42 12.82
N LEU A 72 11.63 12.32 12.38
CA LEU A 72 11.89 11.76 11.07
C LEU A 72 10.72 12.13 10.15
N THR A 73 11.02 12.76 9.03
CA THR A 73 10.05 13.24 8.07
C THR A 73 10.39 12.77 6.66
N LEU A 74 9.40 12.69 5.79
CA LEU A 74 9.59 12.64 4.35
C LEU A 74 9.47 14.07 3.81
N ASN A 75 10.54 14.59 3.20
CA ASN A 75 10.61 15.94 2.71
C ASN A 75 9.85 16.12 1.37
N ASN A 76 9.63 17.37 0.94
CA ASN A 76 8.94 17.71 -0.30
C ASN A 76 9.66 17.23 -1.58
N ASP A 77 10.96 16.96 -1.50
CA ASP A 77 11.76 16.36 -2.57
C ASP A 77 11.86 14.84 -2.47
N HIS A 78 11.07 14.23 -1.56
CA HIS A 78 10.95 12.78 -1.31
C HIS A 78 12.20 12.12 -0.69
N ARG A 79 13.10 12.90 -0.10
CA ARG A 79 14.16 12.40 0.76
C ARG A 79 13.64 12.23 2.19
N LEU A 80 14.17 11.24 2.90
CA LEU A 80 14.03 11.23 4.35
C LEU A 80 14.84 12.39 4.94
N ARG A 81 14.28 13.03 5.93
CA ARG A 81 14.91 14.08 6.71
C ARG A 81 14.82 13.72 8.17
N PHE A 82 15.95 13.61 8.82
CA PHE A 82 16.06 13.64 10.26
C PHE A 82 16.28 15.10 10.69
N ASN A 83 15.40 15.61 11.56
CA ASN A 83 15.48 16.96 12.10
C ASN A 83 15.77 16.90 13.59
N ASP A 84 16.82 17.59 14.01
CA ASP A 84 17.17 17.87 15.39
C ASP A 84 17.17 19.40 15.55
N GLU A 85 16.30 19.92 16.40
CA GLU A 85 16.11 21.38 16.57
C GLU A 85 17.40 22.10 16.99
N GLY A 86 18.28 21.39 17.73
CA GLY A 86 19.56 21.94 18.20
C GLY A 86 20.69 21.90 17.17
N ASP A 87 20.72 20.87 16.33
CA ASP A 87 21.85 20.53 15.47
C ASP A 87 21.55 20.59 13.97
N GLY A 88 20.28 20.81 13.58
CA GLY A 88 19.89 21.03 12.19
C GLY A 88 19.20 19.83 11.52
N SER A 89 19.35 19.73 10.21
CA SER A 89 18.63 18.75 9.39
C SER A 89 19.58 17.90 8.55
N PHE A 90 19.36 16.59 8.57
CA PHE A 90 20.15 15.59 7.86
C PHE A 90 19.24 14.86 6.85
N TYR A 91 19.71 14.68 5.63
CA TYR A 91 18.90 14.16 4.54
C TYR A 91 19.48 12.87 3.97
N SER A 92 18.60 11.95 3.58
CA SER A 92 19.01 10.81 2.76
C SER A 92 19.52 11.28 1.38
N THR A 93 20.45 10.54 0.80
CA THR A 93 20.85 10.75 -0.60
C THR A 93 19.78 10.25 -1.57
N ALA A 94 19.13 9.12 -1.25
CA ALA A 94 18.08 8.53 -2.06
C ALA A 94 16.74 9.26 -1.87
N LYS A 95 15.90 9.18 -2.90
CA LYS A 95 14.52 9.66 -2.93
C LYS A 95 13.55 8.48 -2.96
N PHE A 96 12.53 8.51 -2.11
CA PHE A 96 11.52 7.47 -1.98
C PHE A 96 10.24 7.96 -2.67
N ARG A 97 9.95 7.44 -3.86
CA ARG A 97 8.89 7.97 -4.75
C ARG A 97 7.97 6.91 -5.32
N ASP A 98 8.14 5.66 -4.94
CA ASP A 98 7.25 4.60 -5.39
C ASP A 98 6.07 4.42 -4.40
N PRO A 99 4.84 4.85 -4.77
CA PRO A 99 3.66 4.69 -3.92
C PRO A 99 3.10 3.26 -3.95
N THR A 100 3.67 2.37 -4.75
CA THR A 100 3.24 0.97 -4.83
C THR A 100 4.07 0.04 -3.97
N ALA A 101 5.22 0.52 -3.46
CA ALA A 101 6.16 -0.25 -2.66
C ALA A 101 6.02 0.03 -1.16
N TRP A 102 6.23 -1.02 -0.35
CA TRP A 102 6.45 -0.91 1.08
C TRP A 102 7.91 -0.63 1.38
N TYR A 103 8.17 0.33 2.26
CA TYR A 103 9.50 0.69 2.75
C TYR A 103 9.60 0.37 4.24
N HIS A 104 10.64 -0.38 4.63
CA HIS A 104 11.00 -0.58 6.03
C HIS A 104 11.91 0.53 6.50
N ILE A 105 11.49 1.31 7.48
CA ILE A 105 12.26 2.41 8.06
C ILE A 105 12.72 2.02 9.46
N VAL A 106 14.01 2.17 9.73
CA VAL A 106 14.56 2.02 11.08
C VAL A 106 15.40 3.25 11.42
N MET A 107 15.11 3.87 12.55
CA MET A 107 15.91 4.93 13.14
C MET A 107 16.48 4.45 14.46
N ALA A 108 17.79 4.23 14.52
CA ALA A 108 18.53 3.83 15.71
C ALA A 108 19.27 5.03 16.30
N VAL A 109 19.03 5.30 17.57
CA VAL A 109 19.63 6.42 18.33
C VAL A 109 20.43 5.87 19.50
N ASN A 110 21.64 6.37 19.68
CA ASN A 110 22.48 6.06 20.83
C ASN A 110 23.32 7.28 21.25
N THR A 111 24.20 7.09 22.21
CA THR A 111 25.08 8.16 22.75
C THR A 111 26.04 8.74 21.71
N SER A 112 26.26 8.05 20.58
CA SER A 112 27.15 8.50 19.50
C SER A 112 26.41 9.26 18.38
N GLY A 113 25.06 9.16 18.32
CA GLY A 113 24.26 9.84 17.31
C GLY A 113 23.07 9.02 16.81
N THR A 114 22.58 9.38 15.63
CA THR A 114 21.41 8.81 14.98
C THR A 114 21.78 8.19 13.63
N THR A 115 21.31 6.98 13.38
CA THR A 115 21.41 6.30 12.08
C THR A 115 20.02 5.94 11.56
N VAL A 116 19.72 6.28 10.29
CA VAL A 116 18.46 5.94 9.64
C VAL A 116 18.71 4.98 8.47
N TYR A 117 17.95 3.90 8.46
CA TYR A 117 18.00 2.87 7.45
C TYR A 117 16.67 2.79 6.68
N VAL A 118 16.75 2.41 5.40
CA VAL A 118 15.61 2.00 4.59
C VAL A 118 15.93 0.65 3.96
N ASN A 119 15.05 -0.34 4.16
CA ASN A 119 15.22 -1.70 3.62
C ASN A 119 16.64 -2.27 3.86
N ASN A 120 17.14 -2.13 5.09
CA ASN A 120 18.47 -2.57 5.53
C ASN A 120 19.67 -1.78 4.95
N VAL A 121 19.43 -0.68 4.23
CA VAL A 121 20.49 0.19 3.70
C VAL A 121 20.58 1.47 4.54
N THR A 122 21.79 1.88 4.94
CA THR A 122 22.02 3.14 5.67
C THR A 122 21.84 4.34 4.73
N HIS A 123 21.00 5.29 5.12
CA HIS A 123 20.72 6.50 4.35
C HIS A 123 21.08 7.81 5.05
N ILE A 124 21.07 7.83 6.40
CA ILE A 124 21.48 8.98 7.19
C ILE A 124 22.35 8.46 8.33
N THR A 125 23.46 9.14 8.59
CA THR A 125 24.28 9.02 9.80
C THR A 125 24.58 10.41 10.30
N SER A 126 24.33 10.67 11.57
CA SER A 126 24.57 11.96 12.22
C SER A 126 25.10 11.75 13.63
N SER A 127 25.99 12.64 14.08
CA SER A 127 26.38 12.75 15.50
C SER A 127 25.29 13.39 16.38
N SER A 128 24.29 14.00 15.76
CA SER A 128 23.15 14.58 16.46
C SER A 128 22.26 13.50 17.04
N LYS A 129 21.72 13.77 18.21
CA LYS A 129 20.95 12.81 19.01
C LYS A 129 19.50 13.26 19.09
N PHE A 130 18.64 12.41 18.61
CA PHE A 130 17.22 12.58 18.88
C PHE A 130 16.94 12.29 20.37
N ASN A 131 16.34 13.23 21.07
CA ASN A 131 15.91 13.01 22.44
C ASN A 131 14.39 12.75 22.47
N LEU A 132 13.98 11.60 22.99
CA LEU A 132 12.58 11.39 23.37
C LEU A 132 12.30 12.23 24.63
N SER A 133 12.07 13.53 24.45
CA SER A 133 11.93 14.46 25.56
C SER A 133 10.62 14.25 26.32
N SER A 134 10.73 14.27 27.65
CA SER A 134 9.59 14.19 28.57
C SER A 134 8.82 15.50 28.73
N VAL A 135 9.33 16.60 28.21
CA VAL A 135 8.76 17.93 28.48
C VAL A 135 7.64 18.20 27.48
N SER A 136 6.40 17.94 27.89
CA SER A 136 5.14 18.23 27.19
C SER A 136 4.96 17.56 25.80
N GLY A 137 5.85 16.66 25.41
CA GLY A 137 5.81 16.02 24.10
C GLY A 137 5.07 14.68 24.10
N ALA A 138 4.18 14.47 23.17
CA ALA A 138 3.67 13.15 22.84
C ALA A 138 4.58 12.48 21.81
N ILE A 139 4.81 11.16 21.93
CA ILE A 139 5.32 10.33 20.83
C ILE A 139 4.23 10.25 19.79
N ARG A 140 4.57 10.52 18.53
CA ARG A 140 3.64 10.53 17.40
C ARG A 140 4.17 9.71 16.26
N HIS A 141 3.28 8.93 15.66
CA HIS A 141 3.55 8.25 14.40
C HIS A 141 2.63 8.82 13.32
N PHE A 142 3.18 9.14 12.16
CA PHE A 142 2.48 9.61 10.97
C PHE A 142 1.69 10.93 11.15
N TRP A 143 1.95 11.67 12.24
CA TRP A 143 1.25 12.89 12.58
C TRP A 143 2.09 13.85 13.44
N GLN A 144 1.80 15.16 13.36
CA GLN A 144 2.41 16.20 14.20
C GLN A 144 1.35 17.07 14.86
N ALA A 145 1.55 17.46 16.15
CA ALA A 145 0.69 18.41 16.84
C ALA A 145 0.90 19.84 16.36
N GLY A 146 -0.16 20.67 16.40
CA GLY A 146 -0.10 22.11 16.20
C GLY A 146 -0.74 22.59 14.90
N ASP A 147 -0.47 21.98 13.77
CA ASP A 147 -1.21 22.12 12.51
C ASP A 147 -1.44 20.74 11.91
N PRO A 148 -2.46 20.06 12.38
CA PRO A 148 -2.64 18.63 12.14
C PRO A 148 -2.91 18.28 10.68
N ALA A 149 -3.49 19.21 9.91
CA ALA A 149 -3.87 18.93 8.52
C ALA A 149 -2.69 19.07 7.55
N GLU A 150 -1.68 19.88 7.84
CA GLU A 150 -0.64 20.19 6.85
C GLU A 150 0.43 19.12 6.75
N PHE A 151 0.89 18.57 7.88
CA PHE A 151 2.06 17.70 7.95
C PHE A 151 1.75 16.23 8.20
N ALA A 152 0.47 15.86 8.31
CA ALA A 152 0.06 14.47 8.43
C ALA A 152 0.50 13.66 7.19
N PHE A 153 0.97 12.44 7.45
CA PHE A 153 1.27 11.45 6.41
C PHE A 153 -0.03 11.07 5.68
N ASP A 154 0.11 10.60 4.46
CA ASP A 154 -0.99 10.10 3.62
C ASP A 154 -0.50 8.83 2.95
N GLY A 155 -1.03 7.68 3.38
CA GLY A 155 -0.55 6.38 2.95
C GLY A 155 -0.88 5.28 3.95
N TYR A 156 0.06 4.37 4.18
CA TYR A 156 -0.14 3.21 5.05
C TYR A 156 1.04 3.04 6.00
N GLY A 157 0.76 2.59 7.22
CA GLY A 157 1.75 2.22 8.22
C GLY A 157 1.48 0.81 8.76
N ALA A 158 2.54 0.03 9.01
CA ALA A 158 2.42 -1.31 9.59
C ALA A 158 3.60 -1.60 10.51
N GLU A 159 3.41 -2.53 11.46
CA GLU A 159 4.47 -3.05 12.34
C GLU A 159 5.26 -1.92 13.01
N VAL A 160 4.56 -1.00 13.68
CA VAL A 160 5.17 0.18 14.30
C VAL A 160 5.71 -0.17 15.68
N ALA A 161 7.01 -0.13 15.84
CA ALA A 161 7.69 -0.48 17.08
C ALA A 161 8.61 0.63 17.58
N LEU A 162 8.69 0.81 18.89
CA LEU A 162 9.74 1.55 19.57
C LEU A 162 10.38 0.64 20.60
N ILE A 163 11.71 0.52 20.54
CA ILE A 163 12.51 -0.20 21.51
C ILE A 163 13.22 0.82 22.38
N ASP A 164 12.88 0.86 23.66
CA ASP A 164 13.50 1.73 24.66
C ASP A 164 14.79 1.09 25.20
N GLY A 165 15.85 1.86 25.28
CA GLY A 165 17.13 1.45 25.85
C GLY A 165 18.09 0.71 24.90
N GLN A 166 17.71 0.48 23.65
CA GLN A 166 18.53 -0.25 22.69
C GLN A 166 18.58 0.42 21.32
N ALA A 167 19.77 0.52 20.72
CA ALA A 167 19.97 0.93 19.33
C ALA A 167 20.20 -0.31 18.46
N LEU A 168 19.12 -0.82 17.88
CA LEU A 168 19.10 -2.05 17.10
C LEU A 168 19.26 -1.76 15.59
N THR A 169 19.73 -2.77 14.86
CA THR A 169 19.83 -2.72 13.40
C THR A 169 18.55 -3.26 12.74
N PRO A 170 18.31 -2.98 11.44
CA PRO A 170 17.12 -3.47 10.74
C PRO A 170 16.90 -4.98 10.80
N SER A 171 17.95 -5.79 10.92
CA SER A 171 17.88 -7.24 11.02
C SER A 171 17.17 -7.76 12.29
N SER A 172 16.95 -6.91 13.29
CA SER A 172 16.13 -7.21 14.46
C SER A 172 14.63 -7.23 14.14
N PHE A 173 14.20 -6.51 13.10
CA PHE A 173 12.79 -6.29 12.75
C PHE A 173 12.37 -6.95 11.44
N ALA A 174 13.32 -7.29 10.59
CA ALA A 174 13.08 -7.84 9.28
C ALA A 174 14.26 -8.70 8.82
N GLU A 175 14.05 -9.47 7.76
CA GLU A 175 15.07 -10.39 7.21
C GLU A 175 14.95 -10.49 5.70
N THR A 176 15.98 -11.04 5.06
CA THR A 176 15.92 -11.37 3.65
C THR A 176 15.28 -12.73 3.47
N ASP A 177 14.17 -12.80 2.76
CA ASP A 177 13.56 -14.09 2.38
C ASP A 177 14.58 -14.91 1.56
N PRO A 178 14.97 -16.09 2.03
CA PRO A 178 15.98 -16.89 1.36
C PRO A 178 15.57 -17.42 -0.01
N LEU A 179 14.29 -17.36 -0.36
CA LEU A 179 13.77 -17.84 -1.64
C LEU A 179 13.61 -16.74 -2.68
N THR A 180 13.12 -15.58 -2.26
CA THR A 180 12.84 -14.47 -3.17
C THR A 180 13.93 -13.39 -3.14
N GLY A 181 14.74 -13.36 -2.08
CA GLY A 181 15.70 -12.28 -1.83
C GLY A 181 15.04 -10.97 -1.39
N GLN A 182 13.74 -10.97 -1.14
CA GLN A 182 13.02 -9.78 -0.68
C GLN A 182 13.30 -9.51 0.80
N TRP A 183 13.33 -8.23 1.16
CA TRP A 183 13.38 -7.79 2.54
C TRP A 183 11.96 -7.85 3.12
N ILE A 184 11.72 -8.71 4.12
CA ILE A 184 10.40 -9.02 4.67
C ILE A 184 10.38 -8.83 6.19
N PRO A 185 9.21 -8.53 6.80
CA PRO A 185 9.05 -8.42 8.25
C PRO A 185 9.35 -9.74 8.98
N LYS A 186 9.81 -9.62 10.22
CA LYS A 186 9.95 -10.71 11.19
C LYS A 186 8.91 -10.59 12.29
N ASP A 187 8.65 -11.71 12.98
CA ASP A 187 7.93 -11.68 14.24
C ASP A 187 8.76 -10.94 15.31
N LEU A 188 8.16 -9.95 15.94
CA LEU A 188 8.79 -9.13 16.98
C LEU A 188 8.43 -9.60 18.40
N SER A 189 7.71 -10.70 18.57
CA SER A 189 7.24 -11.19 19.89
C SER A 189 8.36 -11.50 20.87
N GLU A 190 9.56 -11.86 20.37
CA GLU A 190 10.73 -12.17 21.16
C GLU A 190 11.59 -10.93 21.52
N LEU A 191 11.25 -9.73 21.02
CA LEU A 191 12.00 -8.54 21.33
C LEU A 191 11.68 -8.01 22.74
N THR A 192 12.70 -7.52 23.41
CA THR A 192 12.54 -6.76 24.67
C THR A 192 12.33 -5.29 24.31
N PHE A 193 11.12 -4.79 24.52
CA PHE A 193 10.74 -3.42 24.13
C PHE A 193 11.22 -2.34 25.12
N GLY A 194 11.66 -2.70 26.34
CA GLY A 194 11.95 -1.75 27.42
C GLY A 194 10.68 -1.08 27.96
N SER A 195 10.77 -0.37 29.07
CA SER A 195 9.59 0.11 29.83
C SER A 195 8.73 1.11 29.04
N ASN A 196 9.34 1.92 28.20
CA ASN A 196 8.63 2.93 27.40
C ASN A 196 8.40 2.49 25.96
N GLY A 197 8.86 1.31 25.58
CA GLY A 197 8.67 0.73 24.26
C GLY A 197 7.22 0.37 23.99
N HIS A 198 6.89 0.24 22.71
CA HIS A 198 5.57 -0.16 22.25
C HIS A 198 5.64 -0.92 20.92
N TYR A 199 4.57 -1.65 20.60
CA TYR A 199 4.42 -2.37 19.33
C TYR A 199 2.96 -2.30 18.87
N LEU A 200 2.71 -1.60 17.76
CA LEU A 200 1.38 -1.38 17.20
C LEU A 200 1.21 -2.25 15.96
N LYS A 201 0.27 -3.19 16.02
CA LYS A 201 -0.05 -4.16 14.94
C LYS A 201 -1.32 -3.78 14.16
N PHE A 202 -2.13 -2.85 14.69
CA PHE A 202 -3.41 -2.41 14.11
C PHE A 202 -4.45 -3.53 13.90
N THR A 203 -4.32 -4.64 14.60
CA THR A 203 -5.19 -5.83 14.48
C THR A 203 -6.43 -5.77 15.37
N ASP A 204 -6.41 -4.97 16.44
CA ASP A 204 -7.54 -4.83 17.36
C ASP A 204 -8.52 -3.77 16.83
N SER A 205 -9.64 -4.23 16.26
CA SER A 205 -10.68 -3.34 15.71
C SER A 205 -11.39 -2.48 16.76
N THR A 206 -11.24 -2.78 18.06
CA THR A 206 -11.80 -1.97 19.14
C THR A 206 -10.82 -0.91 19.64
N ASN A 207 -9.53 -1.08 19.37
CA ASN A 207 -8.46 -0.17 19.75
C ASN A 207 -7.26 -0.27 18.78
N LEU A 208 -7.29 0.49 17.70
CA LEU A 208 -6.19 0.53 16.73
C LEU A 208 -4.85 1.00 17.34
N GLY A 209 -4.88 1.71 18.47
CA GLY A 209 -3.69 2.14 19.22
C GLY A 209 -3.20 1.15 20.27
N LYS A 210 -3.73 -0.08 20.29
CA LYS A 210 -3.33 -1.09 21.26
C LYS A 210 -1.85 -1.46 21.11
N ASP A 211 -1.17 -1.46 22.25
CA ASP A 211 0.22 -1.87 22.37
C ASP A 211 0.32 -3.39 22.60
N PHE A 212 1.07 -4.06 21.77
CA PHE A 212 1.34 -5.50 21.83
C PHE A 212 2.74 -5.83 22.39
N SER A 213 3.48 -4.85 22.89
CA SER A 213 4.79 -5.07 23.54
C SER A 213 4.72 -5.72 24.93
N GLY A 214 3.54 -5.76 25.52
CA GLY A 214 3.33 -6.18 26.91
C GLY A 214 3.39 -5.04 27.94
N ASN A 215 3.79 -3.84 27.55
CA ASN A 215 3.93 -2.68 28.45
C ASN A 215 2.62 -1.92 28.69
N ASN A 216 1.55 -2.20 27.92
CA ASN A 216 0.31 -1.42 27.91
C ASN A 216 0.49 0.08 27.58
N ASN A 217 1.50 0.39 26.80
CA ASN A 217 1.79 1.72 26.29
C ASN A 217 0.88 2.09 25.11
N ASN A 218 -0.44 1.96 25.32
CA ASN A 218 -1.46 2.19 24.31
C ASN A 218 -1.43 3.63 23.78
N PHE A 219 -1.72 3.77 22.49
CA PHE A 219 -1.82 5.05 21.80
C PHE A 219 -3.27 5.55 21.78
N THR A 220 -3.43 6.85 21.87
CA THR A 220 -4.67 7.53 21.53
C THR A 220 -4.78 7.58 20.02
N VAL A 221 -5.93 7.17 19.50
CA VAL A 221 -6.28 7.26 18.09
C VAL A 221 -7.51 8.14 17.91
N ALA A 222 -7.49 9.01 16.91
CA ALA A 222 -8.63 9.82 16.54
C ALA A 222 -8.74 9.91 15.02
N ASN A 223 -9.99 9.99 14.55
CA ASN A 223 -10.32 10.13 13.13
C ASN A 223 -9.86 8.93 12.26
N PHE A 224 -9.89 7.73 12.83
CA PHE A 224 -9.78 6.47 12.13
C PHE A 224 -11.09 5.69 12.26
N SER A 225 -11.40 4.90 11.26
CA SER A 225 -12.60 4.06 11.23
C SER A 225 -12.23 2.61 10.97
N VAL A 226 -12.93 1.70 11.62
CA VAL A 226 -12.92 0.25 11.36
C VAL A 226 -14.26 -0.25 10.85
N ALA A 227 -15.18 0.68 10.55
CA ALA A 227 -16.47 0.32 9.96
C ALA A 227 -16.26 -0.39 8.61
N ALA A 228 -17.08 -1.40 8.36
CA ALA A 228 -17.01 -2.13 7.09
C ALA A 228 -17.23 -1.19 5.88
N GLY A 229 -16.56 -1.47 4.79
CA GLY A 229 -16.67 -0.70 3.55
C GLY A 229 -15.52 0.27 3.30
N ALA A 230 -15.77 1.29 2.50
CA ALA A 230 -14.74 2.20 1.97
C ALA A 230 -13.98 3.00 3.04
N GLY A 231 -14.62 3.30 4.16
CA GLY A 231 -14.03 4.05 5.26
C GLY A 231 -13.17 3.24 6.23
N ASN A 232 -12.99 1.93 6.02
CA ASN A 232 -12.17 1.11 6.91
C ASN A 232 -10.68 1.45 6.74
N ASP A 233 -10.02 1.80 7.85
CA ASP A 233 -8.60 2.15 7.89
C ASP A 233 -7.69 1.01 8.34
N SER A 234 -8.25 -0.10 8.86
CA SER A 234 -7.49 -1.32 9.16
C SER A 234 -7.57 -2.28 7.97
N LEU A 235 -6.51 -2.36 7.17
CA LEU A 235 -6.51 -3.03 5.88
C LEU A 235 -5.57 -4.25 5.85
N GLU A 236 -5.84 -5.17 4.92
CA GLU A 236 -4.98 -6.34 4.62
C GLU A 236 -3.83 -6.03 3.68
N ASP A 237 -3.75 -4.80 3.15
CA ASP A 237 -2.61 -4.31 2.38
C ASP A 237 -1.40 -4.13 3.31
N THR A 238 -0.48 -5.06 3.29
CA THR A 238 0.64 -5.15 4.24
C THR A 238 1.96 -5.42 3.52
N PRO A 239 3.12 -5.25 4.18
CA PRO A 239 4.41 -5.55 3.57
C PRO A 239 4.58 -7.03 3.16
N THR A 240 3.80 -7.94 3.73
CA THR A 240 3.81 -9.36 3.37
C THR A 240 2.72 -9.75 2.36
N ASN A 241 1.76 -8.86 2.12
CA ASN A 241 0.72 -9.04 1.12
C ASN A 241 0.31 -7.67 0.54
N ASN A 242 1.05 -7.21 -0.44
CA ASN A 242 0.84 -5.92 -1.09
C ASN A 242 -0.32 -5.98 -2.08
N PHE A 243 -1.32 -5.12 -1.90
CA PHE A 243 -2.49 -5.03 -2.76
C PHE A 243 -2.35 -3.99 -3.87
N CYS A 244 -3.08 -4.21 -4.95
CA CYS A 244 -3.26 -3.21 -6.00
C CYS A 244 -3.88 -1.93 -5.41
N ILE A 245 -3.41 -0.79 -5.90
CA ILE A 245 -3.98 0.54 -5.70
C ILE A 245 -4.06 1.24 -7.06
N LEU A 246 -4.79 2.33 -7.16
CA LEU A 246 -4.69 3.21 -8.33
C LEU A 246 -3.31 3.88 -8.33
N ASN A 247 -2.62 3.85 -9.48
CA ASN A 247 -1.23 4.28 -9.55
C ASN A 247 -1.11 5.78 -9.83
N PRO A 248 -0.68 6.61 -8.86
CA PRO A 248 -0.54 8.05 -9.09
C PRO A 248 0.56 8.41 -10.11
N LEU A 249 1.43 7.48 -10.48
CA LEU A 249 2.46 7.66 -11.49
C LEU A 249 2.01 7.23 -12.90
N ASP A 250 0.85 6.57 -13.02
CA ASP A 250 0.29 6.09 -14.28
C ASP A 250 -1.13 6.61 -14.45
N LYS A 251 -1.19 7.93 -14.61
CA LYS A 251 -2.43 8.67 -14.83
C LYS A 251 -2.26 9.75 -15.87
N MET A 252 -3.34 10.10 -16.52
CA MET A 252 -3.42 11.15 -17.53
C MET A 252 -4.60 12.08 -17.25
N GLY A 253 -4.48 13.34 -17.65
CA GLY A 253 -5.53 14.34 -17.48
C GLY A 253 -5.76 14.78 -16.03
N THR A 254 -6.97 15.20 -15.71
CA THR A 254 -7.33 15.75 -14.40
C THR A 254 -7.85 14.63 -13.47
N VAL A 255 -6.93 14.02 -12.75
CA VAL A 255 -7.20 12.89 -11.83
C VAL A 255 -6.68 13.21 -10.44
N THR A 256 -7.58 13.16 -9.45
CA THR A 256 -7.25 13.29 -8.02
C THR A 256 -7.47 11.96 -7.33
N LEU A 257 -6.45 11.47 -6.63
CA LEU A 257 -6.48 10.26 -5.82
C LEU A 257 -6.51 10.61 -4.32
N SER A 258 -7.22 9.81 -3.55
CA SER A 258 -7.34 9.91 -2.09
C SER A 258 -7.60 8.53 -1.49
N GLU A 259 -7.80 8.46 -0.18
CA GLU A 259 -8.09 7.20 0.54
C GLU A 259 -7.01 6.14 0.33
N GLY A 260 -5.72 6.54 0.38
CA GLY A 260 -4.61 5.64 0.09
C GLY A 260 -4.57 5.16 -1.37
N ASN A 261 -5.00 5.99 -2.31
CA ASN A 261 -5.16 5.68 -3.74
C ASN A 261 -6.25 4.63 -4.05
N LEU A 262 -7.25 4.54 -3.19
CA LEU A 262 -8.42 3.68 -3.41
C LEU A 262 -9.64 4.45 -3.90
N LYS A 263 -9.62 5.78 -3.80
CA LYS A 263 -10.66 6.66 -4.32
C LYS A 263 -10.11 7.60 -5.36
N VAL A 264 -10.88 7.80 -6.42
CA VAL A 264 -10.52 8.67 -7.53
C VAL A 264 -11.64 9.64 -7.85
N VAL A 265 -11.28 10.89 -8.09
CA VAL A 265 -12.12 11.88 -8.78
C VAL A 265 -11.48 12.14 -10.13
N ILE A 266 -12.22 11.88 -11.20
CA ILE A 266 -11.81 12.13 -12.57
C ILE A 266 -12.66 13.27 -13.11
N ASN A 267 -12.04 14.36 -13.52
CA ASN A 267 -12.72 15.54 -14.02
C ASN A 267 -12.60 15.68 -15.55
N GLY A 268 -13.65 16.02 -16.14
CA GLY A 268 -14.19 16.76 -17.26
C GLY A 268 -13.61 16.76 -18.62
N ASP A 269 -12.42 16.37 -18.86
CA ASP A 269 -11.94 16.25 -20.23
C ASP A 269 -11.80 14.78 -20.60
N ASN A 270 -12.28 14.47 -21.79
CA ASN A 270 -12.34 13.11 -22.33
C ASN A 270 -10.99 12.35 -22.37
N ALA A 271 -9.92 12.93 -21.84
CA ALA A 271 -8.57 12.37 -21.84
C ALA A 271 -8.07 11.91 -20.47
N SER A 272 -8.92 11.96 -19.43
CA SER A 272 -8.52 11.59 -18.07
C SER A 272 -8.62 10.08 -17.83
N LEU A 273 -7.56 9.50 -17.27
CA LEU A 273 -7.40 8.06 -17.02
C LEU A 273 -6.53 7.82 -15.80
N VAL A 274 -6.78 6.79 -15.05
CA VAL A 274 -5.82 6.20 -14.10
C VAL A 274 -5.88 4.68 -14.17
N THR A 275 -4.73 4.04 -13.98
CA THR A 275 -4.63 2.57 -13.98
C THR A 275 -4.26 2.05 -12.60
N GLY A 276 -4.58 0.78 -12.36
CA GLY A 276 -4.12 0.06 -11.17
C GLY A 276 -2.62 -0.26 -11.24
N SER A 277 -2.01 -0.43 -10.07
CA SER A 277 -0.58 -0.70 -9.93
C SER A 277 -0.18 -2.14 -10.32
N PHE A 278 -1.13 -3.06 -10.47
CA PHE A 278 -0.88 -4.45 -10.84
C PHE A 278 -1.31 -4.70 -12.29
N GLY A 279 -0.39 -5.25 -13.09
CA GLY A 279 -0.67 -5.83 -14.39
C GLY A 279 -0.66 -7.35 -14.32
N VAL A 280 -1.73 -7.99 -14.81
CA VAL A 280 -1.91 -9.45 -14.79
C VAL A 280 -2.06 -9.98 -16.20
N SER A 281 -1.40 -11.13 -16.51
CA SER A 281 -1.41 -11.75 -17.84
C SER A 281 -1.89 -13.21 -17.87
N SER A 282 -2.22 -13.77 -16.69
CA SER A 282 -2.77 -15.11 -16.51
C SER A 282 -3.60 -15.17 -15.23
N GLY A 283 -4.41 -16.21 -15.07
CA GLY A 283 -5.26 -16.41 -13.88
C GLY A 283 -6.58 -15.66 -13.94
N LYS A 284 -7.34 -15.77 -12.85
CA LYS A 284 -8.71 -15.21 -12.70
C LYS A 284 -8.69 -14.17 -11.59
N TRP A 285 -9.06 -12.94 -11.92
CA TRP A 285 -8.91 -11.78 -11.03
C TRP A 285 -10.21 -11.01 -10.89
N TYR A 286 -10.44 -10.47 -9.70
CA TYR A 286 -11.63 -9.72 -9.37
C TYR A 286 -11.32 -8.50 -8.53
N TYR A 287 -12.01 -7.41 -8.81
CA TYR A 287 -12.08 -6.23 -7.95
C TYR A 287 -13.47 -5.58 -8.03
N GLU A 288 -13.76 -4.72 -7.07
CA GLU A 288 -14.99 -3.93 -7.03
C GLU A 288 -14.69 -2.43 -7.16
N ALA A 289 -15.60 -1.72 -7.82
CA ALA A 289 -15.64 -0.26 -7.84
C ALA A 289 -17.03 0.22 -7.45
N VAL A 290 -17.12 1.00 -6.38
CA VAL A 290 -18.34 1.71 -6.00
C VAL A 290 -18.44 2.96 -6.85
N ALA A 291 -19.55 3.17 -7.52
CA ALA A 291 -19.84 4.36 -8.30
C ALA A 291 -20.36 5.47 -7.37
N ASP A 292 -19.48 6.25 -6.76
CA ASP A 292 -19.88 7.34 -5.83
C ASP A 292 -20.60 8.46 -6.58
N THR A 293 -20.06 8.85 -7.75
CA THR A 293 -20.68 9.78 -8.70
C THR A 293 -20.36 9.32 -10.10
N VAL A 294 -21.37 8.96 -10.88
CA VAL A 294 -21.12 8.29 -12.14
C VAL A 294 -20.68 9.22 -13.28
N GLY A 295 -21.18 10.45 -13.37
CA GLY A 295 -20.88 11.34 -14.51
C GLY A 295 -21.01 10.60 -15.84
N GLU A 296 -20.04 10.77 -16.73
CA GLU A 296 -19.82 9.97 -17.93
C GLU A 296 -18.68 8.95 -17.70
N GLY A 297 -18.74 8.24 -16.55
CA GLY A 297 -17.68 7.39 -16.08
C GLY A 297 -17.67 5.98 -16.65
N PHE A 298 -16.47 5.41 -16.67
CA PHE A 298 -16.18 4.05 -17.10
C PHE A 298 -15.30 3.35 -16.08
N VAL A 299 -15.50 2.06 -15.90
CA VAL A 299 -14.68 1.22 -15.04
C VAL A 299 -14.37 -0.09 -15.75
N GLY A 300 -13.15 -0.63 -15.56
CA GLY A 300 -12.79 -1.92 -16.15
C GLY A 300 -11.28 -2.15 -16.21
N TRP A 301 -10.82 -2.62 -17.35
CA TRP A 301 -9.45 -3.05 -17.57
C TRP A 301 -8.85 -2.35 -18.78
N ILE A 302 -7.53 -2.25 -18.81
CA ILE A 302 -6.80 -1.74 -19.97
C ILE A 302 -5.57 -2.61 -20.24
N ARG A 303 -5.36 -2.96 -21.51
CA ARG A 303 -4.21 -3.76 -21.94
C ARG A 303 -2.97 -2.88 -22.08
N LYS A 304 -1.88 -3.24 -21.44
CA LYS A 304 -0.66 -2.44 -21.32
C LYS A 304 0.37 -2.61 -22.46
N ASP A 305 0.13 -3.52 -23.38
CA ASP A 305 0.94 -3.66 -24.61
C ASP A 305 0.67 -2.57 -25.66
N VAL A 306 -0.24 -1.66 -25.36
CA VAL A 306 -0.57 -0.50 -26.21
C VAL A 306 0.34 0.66 -25.87
N SER A 307 1.07 1.15 -26.88
CA SER A 307 2.22 2.04 -26.71
C SER A 307 1.92 3.51 -26.39
N SER A 308 0.68 3.98 -26.50
CA SER A 308 0.30 5.35 -26.11
C SER A 308 -1.20 5.53 -25.99
N TYR A 309 -1.61 6.29 -24.98
CA TYR A 309 -2.97 6.77 -24.83
C TYR A 309 -3.07 8.15 -25.48
N THR A 310 -3.55 8.23 -26.71
CA THR A 310 -3.80 9.49 -27.42
C THR A 310 -5.29 9.71 -27.62
N GLY A 311 -5.83 10.86 -27.22
CA GLY A 311 -7.26 11.15 -27.31
C GLY A 311 -8.07 10.48 -26.21
N TYR A 312 -9.19 9.88 -26.55
CA TYR A 312 -10.14 9.29 -25.59
C TYR A 312 -9.72 7.91 -25.13
N PRO A 313 -9.33 7.68 -23.85
CA PRO A 313 -8.85 6.39 -23.37
C PRO A 313 -9.84 5.24 -23.56
N TYR A 314 -11.14 5.53 -23.50
CA TYR A 314 -12.17 4.52 -23.71
C TYR A 314 -12.35 4.09 -25.18
N GLN A 315 -11.74 4.79 -26.14
CA GLN A 315 -11.73 4.49 -27.57
C GLN A 315 -10.36 3.97 -28.06
N GLN A 316 -9.45 3.68 -27.16
CA GLN A 316 -8.13 3.15 -27.52
C GLN A 316 -8.14 1.64 -27.72
N ASN A 317 -7.24 1.16 -28.59
CA ASN A 317 -6.95 -0.26 -28.65
C ASN A 317 -6.49 -0.74 -27.26
N GLY A 318 -6.96 -1.90 -26.82
CA GLY A 318 -6.71 -2.42 -25.48
C GLY A 318 -7.65 -1.90 -24.38
N SER A 319 -8.54 -0.94 -24.65
CA SER A 319 -9.61 -0.59 -23.72
C SER A 319 -10.58 -1.77 -23.54
N LEU A 320 -11.02 -1.99 -22.32
CA LEU A 320 -11.98 -3.05 -21.95
C LEU A 320 -12.80 -2.53 -20.77
N ILE A 321 -13.76 -1.67 -21.05
CA ILE A 321 -14.39 -0.86 -20.02
C ILE A 321 -15.90 -0.81 -20.16
N PHE A 322 -16.56 -0.87 -19.02
CA PHE A 322 -18.01 -0.80 -18.88
C PHE A 322 -18.42 0.64 -18.58
N TYR A 323 -19.20 1.21 -19.48
CA TYR A 323 -19.73 2.56 -19.40
C TYR A 323 -21.00 2.59 -18.55
N ARG A 324 -21.18 3.67 -17.79
CA ARG A 324 -22.36 3.87 -16.93
C ARG A 324 -23.71 3.71 -17.67
N GLY A 325 -23.76 4.02 -18.95
CA GLY A 325 -24.95 3.88 -19.80
C GLY A 325 -25.29 2.44 -20.24
N GLY A 326 -24.52 1.45 -19.80
CA GLY A 326 -24.76 0.03 -20.13
C GLY A 326 -23.99 -0.47 -21.36
N SER A 327 -23.13 0.35 -21.96
CA SER A 327 -22.32 -0.05 -23.11
C SER A 327 -20.96 -0.58 -22.71
N LEU A 328 -20.42 -1.51 -23.48
CA LEU A 328 -19.02 -1.96 -23.40
C LEU A 328 -18.20 -1.28 -24.50
N TYR A 329 -17.03 -0.78 -24.14
CA TYR A 329 -16.01 -0.30 -25.06
C TYR A 329 -14.82 -1.27 -25.02
N LYS A 330 -14.46 -1.82 -26.16
CA LYS A 330 -13.43 -2.85 -26.27
C LYS A 330 -12.55 -2.60 -27.51
N ASP A 331 -11.23 -2.64 -27.33
CA ASP A 331 -10.20 -2.57 -28.39
C ASP A 331 -10.43 -1.44 -29.40
N GLY A 332 -10.81 -0.25 -28.93
CA GLY A 332 -11.04 0.93 -29.76
C GLY A 332 -12.39 0.96 -30.49
N ALA A 333 -13.19 -0.09 -30.38
CA ALA A 333 -14.55 -0.07 -30.90
C ALA A 333 -15.43 0.86 -30.07
N GLY A 334 -16.38 1.55 -30.72
CA GLY A 334 -17.38 2.37 -30.04
C GLY A 334 -18.27 1.55 -29.10
N GLY A 335 -19.02 2.22 -28.24
CA GLY A 335 -19.88 1.55 -27.25
C GLY A 335 -20.89 0.61 -27.88
N GLN A 336 -20.82 -0.65 -27.51
CA GLN A 336 -21.76 -1.70 -27.91
C GLN A 336 -22.71 -1.97 -26.75
N SER A 337 -23.98 -2.27 -27.05
CA SER A 337 -24.96 -2.69 -26.04
C SER A 337 -24.44 -3.93 -25.32
N TYR A 338 -24.35 -3.84 -23.97
CA TYR A 338 -23.74 -4.92 -23.18
C TYR A 338 -24.58 -5.29 -21.95
N GLY A 339 -24.82 -4.33 -21.08
CA GLY A 339 -25.50 -4.57 -19.81
C GLY A 339 -26.46 -3.44 -19.43
N SER A 340 -26.91 -3.46 -18.19
CA SER A 340 -27.75 -2.41 -17.62
C SER A 340 -26.95 -1.18 -17.23
N SER A 341 -27.51 0.00 -17.41
CA SER A 341 -26.94 1.24 -16.88
C SER A 341 -26.77 1.18 -15.36
N TYR A 342 -25.74 1.84 -14.84
CA TYR A 342 -25.52 1.96 -13.39
C TYR A 342 -25.55 3.43 -12.93
N VAL A 343 -25.88 3.63 -11.67
CA VAL A 343 -26.10 4.93 -11.04
C VAL A 343 -25.25 5.06 -9.78
N ASN A 344 -25.28 6.24 -9.15
CA ASN A 344 -24.59 6.48 -7.89
C ASN A 344 -24.97 5.46 -6.82
N GLY A 345 -24.00 4.90 -6.14
CA GLY A 345 -24.15 3.86 -5.13
C GLY A 345 -24.09 2.44 -5.65
N ASP A 346 -24.20 2.22 -6.98
CA ASP A 346 -24.03 0.88 -7.55
C ASP A 346 -22.60 0.39 -7.42
N ILE A 347 -22.43 -0.91 -7.22
CA ILE A 347 -21.15 -1.60 -7.13
C ILE A 347 -20.90 -2.37 -8.41
N ILE A 348 -19.79 -2.07 -9.07
CA ILE A 348 -19.38 -2.74 -10.28
C ILE A 348 -18.27 -3.74 -9.96
N GLY A 349 -18.60 -5.03 -10.07
CA GLY A 349 -17.62 -6.12 -10.00
C GLY A 349 -16.95 -6.31 -11.36
N CYS A 350 -15.63 -6.32 -11.38
CA CYS A 350 -14.82 -6.44 -12.59
C CYS A 350 -14.02 -7.75 -12.55
N ALA A 351 -14.53 -8.79 -13.19
CA ALA A 351 -13.94 -10.12 -13.24
C ALA A 351 -13.25 -10.37 -14.60
N ILE A 352 -11.93 -10.62 -14.58
CA ILE A 352 -11.17 -10.99 -15.79
C ILE A 352 -10.61 -12.40 -15.64
N ASN A 353 -10.85 -13.24 -16.64
CA ASN A 353 -10.33 -14.60 -16.76
C ASN A 353 -9.32 -14.63 -17.91
N LEU A 354 -8.06 -14.55 -17.60
CA LEU A 354 -6.98 -14.51 -18.59
C LEU A 354 -6.56 -15.89 -19.07
N ASP A 355 -6.99 -16.95 -18.38
CA ASP A 355 -6.73 -18.33 -18.82
C ASP A 355 -7.64 -18.71 -20.00
N ASP A 356 -8.87 -18.20 -19.99
CA ASP A 356 -9.87 -18.42 -21.07
C ASP A 356 -10.02 -17.17 -21.98
N ASN A 357 -9.31 -16.06 -21.68
CA ASN A 357 -9.42 -14.78 -22.36
C ASN A 357 -10.85 -14.22 -22.39
N GLU A 358 -11.43 -14.02 -21.22
CA GLU A 358 -12.78 -13.52 -21.02
C GLU A 358 -12.85 -12.44 -19.94
N VAL A 359 -13.85 -11.56 -20.05
CA VAL A 359 -14.22 -10.60 -19.01
C VAL A 359 -15.71 -10.66 -18.75
N THR A 360 -16.09 -10.49 -17.49
CA THR A 360 -17.48 -10.34 -17.04
C THR A 360 -17.56 -9.15 -16.09
N PHE A 361 -18.44 -8.21 -16.40
CA PHE A 361 -18.80 -7.18 -15.43
C PHE A 361 -20.06 -7.57 -14.68
N TYR A 362 -20.12 -7.17 -13.43
CA TYR A 362 -21.27 -7.40 -12.54
C TYR A 362 -21.80 -6.03 -12.06
N LYS A 363 -23.09 -5.85 -12.07
CA LYS A 363 -23.75 -4.73 -11.41
C LYS A 363 -24.48 -5.26 -10.19
N ASN A 364 -24.11 -4.84 -8.99
CA ASN A 364 -24.70 -5.28 -7.72
C ASN A 364 -24.86 -6.81 -7.67
N ASN A 365 -23.78 -7.52 -7.96
CA ASN A 365 -23.68 -8.99 -8.04
C ASN A 365 -24.43 -9.64 -9.22
N SER A 366 -25.09 -8.89 -10.08
CA SER A 366 -25.78 -9.42 -11.27
C SER A 366 -24.84 -9.36 -12.47
N SER A 367 -24.55 -10.51 -13.08
CA SER A 367 -23.73 -10.59 -14.30
C SER A 367 -24.35 -9.80 -15.45
N GLN A 368 -23.53 -9.03 -16.14
CA GLN A 368 -23.93 -8.28 -17.33
C GLN A 368 -23.62 -9.02 -18.64
N GLY A 369 -23.02 -10.20 -18.52
CA GLY A 369 -22.61 -11.04 -19.65
C GLY A 369 -21.10 -11.19 -19.73
N THR A 370 -20.65 -12.26 -20.37
CA THR A 370 -19.22 -12.56 -20.59
C THR A 370 -18.87 -12.26 -22.04
N VAL A 371 -17.72 -11.63 -22.25
CA VAL A 371 -17.17 -11.34 -23.58
C VAL A 371 -15.74 -11.81 -23.69
N SER A 372 -15.39 -12.33 -24.86
CA SER A 372 -13.99 -12.70 -25.16
C SER A 372 -13.11 -11.47 -25.32
N ILE A 373 -11.86 -11.57 -24.91
CA ILE A 373 -10.86 -10.51 -24.99
C ILE A 373 -9.61 -10.98 -25.70
N THR A 374 -8.78 -10.04 -26.13
CA THR A 374 -7.46 -10.34 -26.69
C THR A 374 -6.49 -10.68 -25.55
N ALA A 375 -5.69 -11.74 -25.72
CA ALA A 375 -4.63 -12.07 -24.75
C ALA A 375 -3.66 -10.90 -24.55
N GLY A 376 -3.16 -10.72 -23.34
CA GLY A 376 -2.23 -9.63 -22.99
C GLY A 376 -2.15 -9.37 -21.51
N THR A 377 -1.40 -8.35 -21.12
CA THR A 377 -1.30 -7.91 -19.73
C THR A 377 -2.32 -6.80 -19.48
N TYR A 378 -3.20 -7.01 -18.51
CA TYR A 378 -4.28 -6.08 -18.17
C TYR A 378 -4.08 -5.45 -16.79
N ASN A 379 -4.29 -4.14 -16.70
CA ASN A 379 -4.36 -3.40 -15.44
C ASN A 379 -5.81 -2.96 -15.20
N PRO A 380 -6.30 -2.93 -13.94
CA PRO A 380 -7.51 -2.19 -13.59
C PRO A 380 -7.45 -0.77 -14.11
N ASN A 381 -8.59 -0.21 -14.51
CA ASN A 381 -8.60 1.16 -14.96
C ASN A 381 -9.96 1.84 -14.75
N THR A 382 -9.93 3.18 -14.76
CA THR A 382 -11.11 4.01 -14.84
C THR A 382 -10.81 5.28 -15.64
N THR A 383 -11.82 5.78 -16.35
CA THR A 383 -11.76 6.96 -17.20
C THR A 383 -13.13 7.65 -17.23
N THR A 384 -13.21 8.81 -17.88
CA THR A 384 -14.46 9.54 -18.12
C THR A 384 -14.59 9.96 -19.58
N GLY A 385 -15.81 9.99 -20.08
CA GLY A 385 -16.17 10.51 -21.38
C GLY A 385 -16.61 11.97 -21.35
N GLY A 386 -16.50 12.63 -20.19
CA GLY A 386 -16.92 14.01 -19.94
C GLY A 386 -17.56 14.15 -18.55
N GLY A 387 -17.67 15.37 -18.06
CA GLY A 387 -18.16 15.62 -16.70
C GLY A 387 -17.23 15.10 -15.63
N SER A 388 -17.70 14.97 -14.39
CA SER A 388 -16.93 14.46 -13.25
C SER A 388 -17.47 13.09 -12.81
N ALA A 389 -16.60 12.14 -12.63
CA ALA A 389 -16.92 10.83 -12.07
C ALA A 389 -16.05 10.55 -10.82
N THR A 390 -16.64 9.90 -9.82
CA THR A 390 -15.94 9.48 -8.60
C THR A 390 -16.19 8.00 -8.36
N TYR A 391 -15.13 7.26 -8.16
CA TYR A 391 -15.19 5.83 -7.83
C TYR A 391 -14.32 5.50 -6.63
N THR A 392 -14.80 4.57 -5.80
CA THR A 392 -14.04 3.98 -4.69
C THR A 392 -13.79 2.50 -5.00
N PHE A 393 -12.50 2.13 -5.06
CA PHE A 393 -12.04 0.79 -5.44
C PHE A 393 -11.81 -0.10 -4.22
N ASN A 394 -12.06 -1.39 -4.40
CA ASN A 394 -11.68 -2.46 -3.50
C ASN A 394 -11.01 -3.56 -4.33
N PHE A 395 -9.70 -3.72 -4.16
CA PHE A 395 -8.92 -4.76 -4.82
C PHE A 395 -8.79 -6.04 -3.97
N GLY A 396 -9.49 -6.07 -2.81
CA GLY A 396 -9.49 -7.16 -1.85
C GLY A 396 -8.75 -6.84 -0.55
N GLN A 397 -8.16 -5.65 -0.42
CA GLN A 397 -7.51 -5.21 0.83
C GLN A 397 -8.47 -5.03 2.02
N ARG A 398 -9.75 -5.10 1.77
CA ARG A 398 -10.86 -5.24 2.71
C ARG A 398 -11.87 -6.22 2.14
N ALA A 399 -12.79 -6.71 2.96
CA ALA A 399 -13.83 -7.62 2.49
C ALA A 399 -14.55 -7.04 1.25
N PHE A 400 -14.75 -7.88 0.24
CA PHE A 400 -15.61 -7.52 -0.89
C PHE A 400 -17.05 -7.39 -0.44
N SER A 401 -17.81 -6.54 -1.12
CA SER A 401 -19.25 -6.38 -0.90
C SER A 401 -20.03 -7.61 -1.38
N TYR A 402 -19.51 -8.27 -2.40
CA TYR A 402 -20.07 -9.49 -2.97
C TYR A 402 -19.01 -10.59 -3.07
N THR A 403 -19.44 -11.83 -2.95
CA THR A 403 -18.54 -12.97 -3.15
C THR A 403 -18.04 -12.99 -4.60
N PRO A 404 -16.71 -12.98 -4.83
CA PRO A 404 -16.15 -13.11 -6.17
C PRO A 404 -16.63 -14.41 -6.86
N PRO A 405 -16.73 -14.45 -8.19
CA PRO A 405 -17.00 -15.69 -8.90
C PRO A 405 -16.00 -16.78 -8.54
N THR A 406 -16.42 -18.03 -8.60
CA THR A 406 -15.59 -19.19 -8.21
C THR A 406 -14.25 -19.20 -8.95
N GLY A 407 -13.15 -19.28 -8.19
CA GLY A 407 -11.79 -19.31 -8.71
C GLY A 407 -11.16 -17.94 -8.96
N PHE A 408 -11.94 -16.85 -8.86
CA PHE A 408 -11.38 -15.50 -8.97
C PHE A 408 -10.73 -15.03 -7.67
N LYS A 409 -9.63 -14.32 -7.79
CA LYS A 409 -8.78 -13.89 -6.69
C LYS A 409 -8.70 -12.36 -6.61
N ALA A 410 -8.44 -11.86 -5.42
CA ALA A 410 -8.07 -10.46 -5.17
C ALA A 410 -6.72 -10.11 -5.83
N LEU A 411 -6.56 -8.85 -6.25
CA LEU A 411 -5.32 -8.36 -6.83
C LEU A 411 -4.30 -8.00 -5.73
N CYS A 412 -3.57 -8.99 -5.26
CA CYS A 412 -2.51 -8.83 -4.27
C CYS A 412 -1.32 -9.74 -4.55
N SER A 413 -0.16 -9.44 -3.96
CA SER A 413 1.09 -10.17 -4.18
C SER A 413 1.00 -11.64 -3.77
N ALA A 414 0.24 -11.97 -2.71
CA ALA A 414 0.06 -13.36 -2.26
C ALA A 414 -0.72 -14.24 -3.27
N ASN A 415 -1.45 -13.64 -4.19
CA ASN A 415 -2.23 -14.34 -5.21
C ASN A 415 -1.54 -14.41 -6.58
N LEU A 416 -0.44 -13.68 -6.76
CA LEU A 416 0.36 -13.76 -7.97
C LEU A 416 1.02 -15.14 -8.08
N PRO A 417 1.26 -15.65 -9.30
CA PRO A 417 2.03 -16.88 -9.48
C PRO A 417 3.44 -16.69 -8.91
N ASP A 418 4.01 -17.78 -8.41
CA ASP A 418 5.38 -17.77 -7.94
C ASP A 418 6.32 -17.30 -9.08
N PRO A 419 7.34 -16.48 -8.76
CA PRO A 419 8.28 -16.02 -9.77
C PRO A 419 9.01 -17.21 -10.38
N THR A 420 9.11 -17.26 -11.70
CA THR A 420 9.84 -18.31 -12.42
C THR A 420 11.34 -18.27 -12.16
N ILE A 421 11.87 -17.11 -11.77
CA ILE A 421 13.26 -16.90 -11.39
C ILE A 421 13.31 -16.66 -9.90
N LEU A 422 13.76 -17.65 -9.15
CA LEU A 422 14.04 -17.52 -7.72
C LEU A 422 15.34 -16.75 -7.52
N LEU A 423 15.40 -15.88 -6.50
CA LEU A 423 16.56 -15.06 -6.17
C LEU A 423 17.07 -14.24 -7.38
N PRO A 424 16.25 -13.35 -7.96
CA PRO A 424 16.65 -12.60 -9.16
C PRO A 424 17.91 -11.77 -8.96
N ASN A 425 18.22 -11.33 -7.73
CA ASN A 425 19.44 -10.63 -7.34
C ASN A 425 20.72 -11.48 -7.51
N LYS A 426 20.63 -12.80 -7.65
CA LYS A 426 21.76 -13.69 -7.96
C LYS A 426 21.94 -13.92 -9.46
N HIS A 427 20.96 -13.53 -10.25
CA HIS A 427 20.92 -13.76 -11.70
C HIS A 427 21.00 -12.48 -12.52
N PHE A 428 20.73 -11.33 -11.90
CA PHE A 428 20.76 -10.03 -12.55
C PHE A 428 21.53 -9.05 -11.68
N ASP A 429 22.54 -8.40 -12.26
CA ASP A 429 23.17 -7.24 -11.63
C ASP A 429 22.23 -6.03 -11.80
N THR A 430 21.82 -5.43 -10.71
CA THR A 430 21.13 -4.13 -10.73
C THR A 430 22.16 -3.05 -11.07
N LEU A 431 22.18 -2.61 -12.31
CA LEU A 431 22.89 -1.38 -12.67
C LEU A 431 22.10 -0.21 -12.09
N LEU A 432 22.66 0.43 -11.06
CA LEU A 432 22.17 1.71 -10.56
C LEU A 432 22.61 2.80 -11.57
N TRP A 433 21.66 3.37 -12.29
CA TRP A 433 21.82 4.57 -13.11
C TRP A 433 21.44 5.83 -12.34
#